data_cc85182f666a59daedbb6fbb129223fd
#
_entry.id   cc85182f666a59daedbb6fbb129223fd
#
_cell.length_a   1.000
_cell.length_b   1.000
_cell.length_c   1.000
_cell.angle_alpha   90.00
_cell.angle_beta   90.00
_cell.angle_gamma   90.00
#
_symmetry.space_group_name_H-M   'P 1'
#
loop_
_entity.id
_entity.type
_entity.pdbx_description
1 polymer ?
#
loop_
_entity_poly.entity_id
_entity_poly.type
_entity_poly.pdbx_seq_one_letter_code
_entity_poly.pdbx_strand_id
1 'polypeptide(L)'
;MSYTRKFHGKIEKISETYTIYTAPVYHEVSGNPTLSHNMFETKVVKMDPKFSDRLYLVNNLMQQYAKATRMVWNNPMGGAMEWNFYPMNAIIDTKGEVRWYMHVEPIYDVEQMYRSGVMMGFQQDEDGNITWGYGQRYVKYDLMGREIYNRRLPVGYIDFSHSLDNAQNGHTFIRAASADLRRADNKRVRTVRDVIVEVDGNGQVVDEWRLWEILDPYRDNVMKVLDQGAVCLNIDASQAGKTLSAEELAKLDASDHFGDIVGTGPGRNWAHVNSVAYDPTDDSIIISARHQGVMKIGRDKQVKWILAPSVGWKNGLEKKLLKPVDANGKAIKCSPTGDCEGGFDFTYTQHAAWPRASKKGSIVVFDNGQVRHYEQPALPEMNYSRLVEYKIDPKKMTVQQTWEYGKERGYESFAPITSNAAYQADKDTMFGFYGSVGLFDQTKGTIGRLQEVDYKTKDVKVEIDVYNNKASAPHYQGHIVDLKQAFGK
;
A
#
# COMPACT_ATOMS: atom_id res chain seq x y z
N MET A 1 -12.26 -31.66 -6.23
CA MET A 1 -11.01 -31.60 -7.01
C MET A 1 -10.20 -32.85 -6.74
N SER A 2 -9.55 -33.48 -7.75
CA SER A 2 -8.62 -34.56 -7.51
C SER A 2 -7.32 -34.29 -8.29
N TYR A 3 -6.18 -34.58 -7.67
CA TYR A 3 -4.89 -34.47 -8.30
C TYR A 3 -3.99 -35.62 -7.87
N THR A 4 -2.94 -35.87 -8.63
CA THR A 4 -1.94 -36.87 -8.30
C THR A 4 -0.64 -36.20 -7.91
N ARG A 5 -0.01 -36.65 -6.83
CA ARG A 5 1.33 -36.24 -6.45
C ARG A 5 2.26 -37.43 -6.34
N LYS A 6 3.53 -37.20 -6.58
CA LYS A 6 4.59 -38.18 -6.30
C LYS A 6 5.19 -37.84 -4.93
N PHE A 7 5.02 -38.76 -3.98
CA PHE A 7 5.53 -38.61 -2.62
C PHE A 7 6.30 -39.88 -2.22
N HIS A 8 7.54 -39.73 -1.81
CA HIS A 8 8.44 -40.83 -1.49
C HIS A 8 8.48 -41.94 -2.57
N GLY A 9 8.47 -41.58 -3.85
CA GLY A 9 8.51 -42.49 -4.97
C GLY A 9 7.17 -43.17 -5.33
N LYS A 10 6.12 -42.94 -4.55
CA LYS A 10 4.77 -43.47 -4.83
C LYS A 10 3.91 -42.39 -5.44
N ILE A 11 3.00 -42.79 -6.32
CA ILE A 11 1.97 -41.89 -6.89
C ILE A 11 0.76 -42.00 -5.97
N GLU A 12 0.40 -40.88 -5.39
CA GLU A 12 -0.80 -40.76 -4.54
C GLU A 12 -1.87 -39.95 -5.27
N LYS A 13 -3.08 -40.47 -5.31
CA LYS A 13 -4.25 -39.73 -5.76
C LYS A 13 -4.90 -39.07 -4.55
N ILE A 14 -4.89 -37.77 -4.53
CA ILE A 14 -5.53 -36.97 -3.46
C ILE A 14 -6.84 -36.44 -4.01
N SER A 15 -7.92 -36.64 -3.29
CA SER A 15 -9.22 -36.06 -3.61
C SER A 15 -9.70 -35.24 -2.41
N GLU A 16 -10.00 -33.98 -2.66
CA GLU A 16 -10.58 -33.07 -1.70
C GLU A 16 -11.93 -32.59 -2.22
N THR A 17 -12.92 -32.59 -1.36
CA THR A 17 -14.24 -32.07 -1.71
C THR A 17 -14.38 -30.67 -1.15
N TYR A 18 -14.63 -29.71 -2.03
CA TYR A 18 -14.93 -28.34 -1.65
C TYR A 18 -16.41 -28.08 -1.93
N THR A 19 -17.09 -27.46 -1.00
CA THR A 19 -18.40 -26.90 -1.25
C THR A 19 -18.20 -25.50 -1.82
N ILE A 20 -18.48 -25.32 -3.09
CA ILE A 20 -18.43 -24.03 -3.75
C ILE A 20 -19.86 -23.49 -3.80
N TYR A 21 -20.08 -22.37 -3.14
CA TYR A 21 -21.31 -21.62 -3.30
C TYR A 21 -21.17 -20.72 -4.53
N THR A 22 -21.92 -21.01 -5.58
CA THR A 22 -22.07 -20.04 -6.67
C THR A 22 -23.04 -18.97 -6.21
N ALA A 23 -22.51 -17.86 -5.76
CA ALA A 23 -23.33 -16.71 -5.45
C ALA A 23 -23.72 -15.98 -6.75
N PRO A 24 -24.87 -15.30 -6.78
CA PRO A 24 -25.17 -14.37 -7.85
C PRO A 24 -24.09 -13.29 -7.93
N VAL A 25 -23.91 -12.72 -9.11
CA VAL A 25 -22.92 -11.64 -9.36
C VAL A 25 -23.23 -10.36 -8.55
N TYR A 26 -24.36 -10.32 -7.90
CA TYR A 26 -24.76 -9.26 -6.96
C TYR A 26 -24.90 -9.86 -5.56
N HIS A 27 -24.52 -9.06 -4.59
CA HIS A 27 -24.61 -9.41 -3.18
C HIS A 27 -25.71 -8.61 -2.52
N GLU A 28 -26.63 -9.30 -1.88
CA GLU A 28 -27.66 -8.68 -1.05
C GLU A 28 -27.08 -8.49 0.35
N VAL A 29 -26.71 -7.25 0.68
CA VAL A 29 -26.21 -6.94 2.00
C VAL A 29 -27.36 -7.00 2.98
N SER A 30 -27.35 -8.07 3.77
CA SER A 30 -28.10 -8.34 4.99
C SER A 30 -29.26 -7.39 5.28
N GLY A 31 -30.43 -7.72 4.73
CA GLY A 31 -31.69 -7.03 5.05
C GLY A 31 -31.87 -5.62 4.52
N ASN A 32 -31.02 -5.15 3.61
CA ASN A 32 -31.17 -3.86 2.97
C ASN A 32 -31.31 -4.01 1.44
N PRO A 33 -32.53 -3.99 0.89
CA PRO A 33 -32.76 -4.18 -0.55
C PRO A 33 -32.17 -3.06 -1.43
N THR A 34 -31.80 -1.94 -0.84
CA THR A 34 -31.14 -0.85 -1.58
C THR A 34 -29.64 -1.07 -1.79
N LEU A 35 -29.08 -2.10 -1.17
CA LEU A 35 -27.70 -2.51 -1.33
C LEU A 35 -27.54 -3.83 -2.10
N SER A 36 -28.61 -4.33 -2.72
CA SER A 36 -28.50 -5.40 -3.72
C SER A 36 -27.88 -4.82 -4.99
N HIS A 37 -26.58 -4.97 -5.15
CA HIS A 37 -25.86 -4.39 -6.28
C HIS A 37 -24.92 -5.41 -6.91
N ASN A 38 -24.67 -5.21 -8.20
CA ASN A 38 -23.47 -5.72 -8.81
C ASN A 38 -22.29 -5.28 -7.92
N MET A 39 -21.44 -6.24 -7.54
CA MET A 39 -20.31 -5.97 -6.65
C MET A 39 -19.43 -4.84 -7.17
N PHE A 40 -19.27 -4.81 -8.49
CA PHE A 40 -18.54 -3.77 -9.19
C PHE A 40 -19.28 -3.41 -10.47
N GLU A 41 -19.33 -2.12 -10.74
CA GLU A 41 -19.56 -1.64 -12.09
C GLU A 41 -18.19 -1.48 -12.73
N THR A 42 -17.99 -2.07 -13.89
CA THR A 42 -16.72 -2.01 -14.62
C THR A 42 -16.94 -1.43 -16.00
N LYS A 43 -15.92 -0.73 -16.49
CA LYS A 43 -15.88 -0.26 -17.87
C LYS A 43 -14.53 -0.65 -18.49
N VAL A 44 -14.58 -1.52 -19.49
CA VAL A 44 -13.40 -1.83 -20.30
C VAL A 44 -13.17 -0.68 -21.27
N VAL A 45 -12.10 0.05 -21.08
CA VAL A 45 -11.72 1.19 -21.92
C VAL A 45 -10.85 0.70 -23.08
N LYS A 46 -9.93 -0.22 -22.80
CA LYS A 46 -9.07 -0.84 -23.81
C LYS A 46 -8.72 -2.28 -23.43
N MET A 47 -8.65 -3.16 -24.41
CA MET A 47 -8.23 -4.55 -24.22
C MET A 47 -7.58 -5.08 -25.50
N ASP A 48 -6.30 -5.41 -25.42
CA ASP A 48 -5.59 -6.15 -26.46
C ASP A 48 -5.93 -7.65 -26.33
N PRO A 49 -6.39 -8.34 -27.37
CA PRO A 49 -6.77 -9.77 -27.32
C PRO A 49 -5.68 -10.70 -26.78
N LYS A 50 -4.40 -10.31 -26.86
CA LYS A 50 -3.27 -11.07 -26.31
C LYS A 50 -3.26 -11.13 -24.78
N PHE A 51 -4.12 -10.34 -24.13
CA PHE A 51 -4.27 -10.27 -22.68
C PHE A 51 -5.55 -10.97 -22.18
N SER A 52 -6.29 -11.66 -23.06
CA SER A 52 -7.56 -12.31 -22.73
C SER A 52 -7.48 -13.38 -21.63
N ASP A 53 -6.27 -13.84 -21.32
CA ASP A 53 -5.95 -14.78 -20.24
C ASP A 53 -5.73 -14.13 -18.87
N ARG A 54 -5.72 -12.80 -18.81
CA ARG A 54 -5.49 -12.06 -17.57
C ARG A 54 -6.67 -12.12 -16.61
N LEU A 55 -6.34 -12.24 -15.35
CA LEU A 55 -7.25 -12.10 -14.23
C LEU A 55 -6.67 -11.07 -13.25
N TYR A 56 -7.52 -10.19 -12.75
CA TYR A 56 -7.11 -9.10 -11.88
C TYR A 56 -7.86 -9.16 -10.56
N LEU A 57 -7.11 -9.29 -9.48
CA LEU A 57 -7.63 -9.15 -8.12
C LEU A 57 -7.77 -7.67 -7.81
N VAL A 58 -8.96 -7.23 -7.45
CA VAL A 58 -9.27 -5.85 -7.09
C VAL A 58 -9.71 -5.80 -5.63
N ASN A 59 -9.02 -4.99 -4.86
CA ASN A 59 -9.35 -4.70 -3.48
C ASN A 59 -10.10 -3.37 -3.37
N ASN A 60 -11.42 -3.45 -3.23
CA ASN A 60 -12.25 -2.29 -2.95
C ASN A 60 -12.39 -2.11 -1.44
N LEU A 61 -11.78 -1.07 -0.89
CA LEU A 61 -11.72 -0.86 0.54
C LEU A 61 -13.03 -0.51 1.21
N MET A 62 -13.91 0.17 0.51
CA MET A 62 -14.81 1.05 1.22
C MET A 62 -16.19 1.12 0.62
N GLN A 63 -16.95 0.03 0.69
CA GLN A 63 -18.39 0.24 0.66
C GLN A 63 -18.87 0.57 2.07
N GLN A 64 -19.31 1.80 2.23
CA GLN A 64 -19.92 2.22 3.47
C GLN A 64 -21.23 1.45 3.68
N TYR A 65 -21.34 0.76 4.81
CA TYR A 65 -22.64 0.26 5.24
C TYR A 65 -23.58 1.45 5.41
N ALA A 66 -24.63 1.52 4.64
CA ALA A 66 -25.66 2.57 4.75
C ALA A 66 -26.33 2.60 6.14
N LYS A 67 -26.04 1.62 6.99
CA LYS A 67 -26.58 1.47 8.34
C LYS A 67 -25.50 1.13 9.39
N ALA A 68 -24.25 1.39 9.16
CA ALA A 68 -23.31 1.43 10.30
C ALA A 68 -23.79 2.54 11.25
N THR A 69 -24.70 2.18 12.15
CA THR A 69 -25.39 3.09 13.04
C THR A 69 -24.47 3.59 14.16
N ARG A 70 -23.29 3.03 14.29
CA ARG A 70 -22.22 3.53 15.14
C ARG A 70 -20.86 3.03 14.64
N MET A 71 -19.85 3.86 14.82
CA MET A 71 -18.47 3.38 14.87
C MET A 71 -18.38 2.44 16.06
N VAL A 72 -18.11 1.18 15.80
CA VAL A 72 -18.06 0.16 16.85
C VAL A 72 -16.90 0.42 17.79
N TRP A 73 -15.88 1.05 17.28
CA TRP A 73 -14.72 1.40 18.06
C TRP A 73 -13.98 2.61 17.52
N ASN A 74 -13.84 3.62 18.36
CA ASN A 74 -12.99 4.76 18.07
C ASN A 74 -11.59 4.40 18.60
N ASN A 75 -10.67 4.06 17.69
CA ASN A 75 -9.29 3.81 18.08
C ASN A 75 -8.62 5.13 18.47
N PRO A 76 -8.35 5.37 19.74
CA PRO A 76 -7.69 6.59 20.17
C PRO A 76 -6.25 6.71 19.65
N MET A 77 -5.71 5.64 19.06
CA MET A 77 -4.40 5.61 18.40
C MET A 77 -4.48 6.05 16.92
N GLY A 78 -5.68 6.17 16.36
CA GLY A 78 -5.89 6.39 14.95
C GLY A 78 -5.68 5.14 14.10
N GLY A 79 -5.74 5.27 12.80
CA GLY A 79 -5.42 4.22 11.87
C GLY A 79 -6.60 3.39 11.36
N ALA A 80 -6.32 2.16 10.91
CA ALA A 80 -7.28 1.34 10.19
C ALA A 80 -8.51 0.92 11.02
N MET A 81 -8.40 0.94 12.33
CA MET A 81 -9.49 0.58 13.24
C MET A 81 -10.64 1.60 13.28
N GLU A 82 -10.39 2.84 12.90
CA GLU A 82 -11.43 3.88 12.85
C GLU A 82 -12.40 3.70 11.67
N TRP A 83 -12.05 2.84 10.71
CA TRP A 83 -12.69 2.80 9.41
C TRP A 83 -13.41 1.46 9.26
N ASN A 84 -14.67 1.42 9.66
CA ASN A 84 -15.54 0.24 9.53
C ASN A 84 -16.25 0.27 8.18
N PHE A 85 -15.58 -0.18 7.13
CA PHE A 85 -16.16 -0.32 5.82
C PHE A 85 -16.31 -1.80 5.46
N TYR A 86 -17.36 -2.10 4.71
CA TYR A 86 -17.56 -3.43 4.18
C TYR A 86 -16.70 -3.62 2.92
N PRO A 87 -15.65 -4.40 2.99
CA PRO A 87 -14.76 -4.58 1.86
C PRO A 87 -15.38 -5.51 0.81
N MET A 88 -15.14 -5.19 -0.44
CA MET A 88 -15.46 -6.07 -1.55
C MET A 88 -14.19 -6.36 -2.34
N ASN A 89 -13.78 -7.63 -2.32
CA ASN A 89 -12.58 -8.10 -2.99
C ASN A 89 -13.00 -9.12 -4.04
N ALA A 90 -12.62 -8.90 -5.27
CA ALA A 90 -13.03 -9.76 -6.37
C ALA A 90 -11.90 -9.96 -7.38
N ILE A 91 -11.98 -11.05 -8.12
CA ILE A 91 -11.19 -11.27 -9.33
C ILE A 91 -12.08 -10.99 -10.53
N ILE A 92 -11.63 -10.09 -11.40
CA ILE A 92 -12.28 -9.77 -12.67
C ILE A 92 -11.43 -10.24 -13.84
N ASP A 93 -12.08 -10.54 -14.96
CA ASP A 93 -11.39 -10.81 -16.22
C ASP A 93 -11.24 -9.54 -17.08
N THR A 94 -10.68 -9.69 -18.26
CA THR A 94 -10.46 -8.60 -19.23
C THR A 94 -11.72 -8.07 -19.89
N LYS A 95 -12.87 -8.72 -19.67
CA LYS A 95 -14.18 -8.21 -20.07
C LYS A 95 -14.84 -7.38 -18.95
N GLY A 96 -14.16 -7.28 -17.80
CA GLY A 96 -14.69 -6.63 -16.61
C GLY A 96 -15.69 -7.49 -15.84
N GLU A 97 -15.83 -8.77 -16.19
CA GLU A 97 -16.75 -9.67 -15.52
C GLU A 97 -16.13 -10.24 -14.24
N VAL A 98 -16.90 -10.28 -13.15
CA VAL A 98 -16.48 -10.90 -11.90
C VAL A 98 -16.43 -12.41 -12.08
N ARG A 99 -15.26 -13.00 -11.81
CA ARG A 99 -15.01 -14.44 -11.90
C ARG A 99 -14.92 -15.11 -10.54
N TRP A 100 -14.58 -14.34 -9.53
CA TRP A 100 -14.50 -14.79 -8.16
C TRP A 100 -14.63 -13.58 -7.22
N TYR A 101 -15.19 -13.79 -6.05
CA TYR A 101 -15.16 -12.81 -4.98
C TYR A 101 -15.04 -13.49 -3.63
N MET A 102 -14.52 -12.77 -2.66
CA MET A 102 -14.45 -13.25 -1.29
C MET A 102 -15.70 -12.90 -0.53
N HIS A 103 -16.33 -13.92 0.04
CA HIS A 103 -17.42 -13.77 0.97
C HIS A 103 -16.87 -13.45 2.35
N VAL A 104 -17.02 -12.22 2.80
CA VAL A 104 -16.34 -11.72 4.00
C VAL A 104 -17.17 -11.82 5.28
N GLU A 105 -18.49 -12.00 5.18
CA GLU A 105 -19.40 -12.05 6.34
C GLU A 105 -19.01 -13.08 7.39
N PRO A 106 -18.51 -14.28 7.05
CA PRO A 106 -18.12 -15.24 8.07
C PRO A 106 -16.93 -14.82 8.92
N ILE A 107 -16.10 -13.89 8.40
CA ILE A 107 -14.83 -13.50 9.04
C ILE A 107 -14.83 -12.04 9.50
N TYR A 108 -15.67 -11.21 8.92
CA TYR A 108 -15.74 -9.77 9.14
C TYR A 108 -17.08 -9.39 9.76
N ASP A 109 -17.05 -8.70 10.89
CA ASP A 109 -18.23 -8.24 11.58
C ASP A 109 -17.98 -6.81 12.10
N VAL A 110 -18.67 -5.84 11.52
CA VAL A 110 -18.53 -4.42 11.88
C VAL A 110 -18.98 -4.11 13.31
N GLU A 111 -19.77 -4.98 13.92
CA GLU A 111 -20.25 -4.81 15.27
C GLU A 111 -19.29 -5.39 16.32
N GLN A 112 -18.24 -6.10 15.91
CA GLN A 112 -17.28 -6.70 16.80
C GLN A 112 -15.87 -6.12 16.59
N MET A 113 -15.33 -5.50 17.63
CA MET A 113 -14.01 -4.86 17.63
C MET A 113 -12.88 -5.74 17.07
N TYR A 114 -12.91 -7.04 17.34
CA TYR A 114 -11.86 -7.97 16.89
C TYR A 114 -12.07 -8.52 15.47
N ARG A 115 -13.20 -8.21 14.85
CA ARG A 115 -13.59 -8.69 13.53
C ARG A 115 -13.97 -7.56 12.60
N SER A 116 -13.64 -6.33 12.97
CA SER A 116 -13.90 -5.10 12.22
C SER A 116 -12.60 -4.35 11.90
N GLY A 117 -12.73 -3.22 11.24
CA GLY A 117 -11.63 -2.42 10.74
C GLY A 117 -11.44 -2.55 9.23
N VAL A 118 -10.65 -1.69 8.65
CA VAL A 118 -10.40 -1.74 7.21
C VAL A 118 -9.69 -3.02 6.81
N MET A 119 -10.23 -3.76 5.86
CA MET A 119 -9.50 -4.84 5.20
C MET A 119 -8.57 -4.26 4.16
N MET A 120 -7.29 -4.56 4.29
CA MET A 120 -6.24 -4.05 3.41
C MET A 120 -5.31 -5.15 2.93
N GLY A 121 -4.64 -4.85 1.80
CA GLY A 121 -3.56 -5.68 1.31
C GLY A 121 -4.00 -7.03 0.78
N PHE A 122 -5.18 -7.08 0.20
CA PHE A 122 -5.70 -8.28 -0.43
C PHE A 122 -4.87 -8.61 -1.65
N GLN A 123 -4.01 -9.61 -1.55
CA GLN A 123 -3.05 -9.97 -2.58
C GLN A 123 -2.81 -11.48 -2.63
N GLN A 124 -2.37 -11.96 -3.78
CA GLN A 124 -1.89 -13.32 -3.91
C GLN A 124 -0.44 -13.42 -3.41
N ASP A 125 -0.19 -14.37 -2.53
CA ASP A 125 1.12 -14.67 -1.99
C ASP A 125 1.91 -15.62 -2.93
N GLU A 126 3.20 -15.82 -2.66
CA GLU A 126 4.10 -16.66 -3.47
C GLU A 126 3.67 -18.12 -3.56
N ASP A 127 2.91 -18.62 -2.58
CA ASP A 127 2.35 -19.97 -2.60
C ASP A 127 0.98 -20.07 -3.30
N GLY A 128 0.50 -18.96 -3.88
CA GLY A 128 -0.76 -18.88 -4.61
C GLY A 128 -1.99 -18.62 -3.75
N ASN A 129 -1.82 -18.50 -2.45
CA ASN A 129 -2.90 -18.18 -1.52
C ASN A 129 -3.16 -16.67 -1.45
N ILE A 130 -4.26 -16.28 -0.85
CA ILE A 130 -4.62 -14.87 -0.66
C ILE A 130 -4.33 -14.46 0.78
N THR A 131 -3.63 -13.34 0.95
CA THR A 131 -3.32 -12.73 2.25
C THR A 131 -3.93 -11.35 2.35
N TRP A 132 -4.33 -10.97 3.56
CA TRP A 132 -4.76 -9.62 3.91
C TRP A 132 -4.75 -9.41 5.41
N GLY A 133 -5.01 -8.19 5.84
CA GLY A 133 -5.21 -7.89 7.24
C GLY A 133 -6.43 -7.02 7.48
N TYR A 134 -6.92 -7.02 8.71
CA TYR A 134 -8.00 -6.15 9.16
C TYR A 134 -7.94 -5.92 10.66
N GLY A 135 -8.04 -4.66 11.05
CA GLY A 135 -8.05 -4.28 12.47
C GLY A 135 -6.85 -4.81 13.25
N GLN A 136 -7.07 -5.82 14.07
CA GLN A 136 -6.06 -6.46 14.92
C GLN A 136 -5.66 -7.87 14.42
N ARG A 137 -5.92 -8.17 13.15
CA ARG A 137 -5.72 -9.52 12.61
C ARG A 137 -5.04 -9.50 11.25
N TYR A 138 -4.36 -10.59 10.93
CA TYR A 138 -3.83 -10.90 9.62
C TYR A 138 -4.14 -12.34 9.25
N VAL A 139 -4.43 -12.58 8.00
CA VAL A 139 -5.05 -13.82 7.55
C VAL A 139 -4.47 -14.32 6.24
N LYS A 140 -4.61 -15.62 6.01
CA LYS A 140 -4.26 -16.30 4.79
C LYS A 140 -5.29 -17.37 4.47
N TYR A 141 -5.80 -17.33 3.24
CA TYR A 141 -6.80 -18.25 2.72
C TYR A 141 -6.36 -18.75 1.35
N ASP A 142 -6.77 -19.97 0.98
CA ASP A 142 -6.65 -20.39 -0.41
C ASP A 142 -7.76 -19.76 -1.28
N LEU A 143 -7.61 -19.84 -2.60
CA LEU A 143 -8.62 -19.30 -3.53
C LEU A 143 -9.97 -20.03 -3.47
N MET A 144 -10.03 -21.19 -2.81
CA MET A 144 -11.27 -21.92 -2.58
C MET A 144 -11.97 -21.54 -1.27
N GLY A 145 -11.43 -20.54 -0.54
CA GLY A 145 -12.00 -20.03 0.70
C GLY A 145 -11.66 -20.85 1.96
N ARG A 146 -10.69 -21.77 1.87
CA ARG A 146 -10.22 -22.49 3.05
C ARG A 146 -9.25 -21.62 3.84
N GLU A 147 -9.52 -21.45 5.12
CA GLU A 147 -8.62 -20.75 6.05
C GLU A 147 -7.34 -21.57 6.26
N ILE A 148 -6.19 -20.92 6.00
CA ILE A 148 -4.88 -21.46 6.35
C ILE A 148 -4.48 -20.96 7.72
N TYR A 149 -4.65 -19.67 7.96
CA TYR A 149 -4.59 -19.07 9.29
C TYR A 149 -5.38 -17.76 9.37
N ASN A 150 -5.85 -17.46 10.58
CA ASN A 150 -6.48 -16.20 10.95
C ASN A 150 -5.96 -15.80 12.34
N ARG A 151 -4.95 -14.97 12.38
CA ARG A 151 -4.16 -14.67 13.56
C ARG A 151 -4.39 -13.26 14.07
N ARG A 152 -4.37 -13.09 15.39
CA ARG A 152 -4.24 -11.77 15.99
C ARG A 152 -2.81 -11.25 15.81
N LEU A 153 -2.66 -9.92 15.81
CA LEU A 153 -1.34 -9.32 15.92
C LEU A 153 -0.62 -9.84 17.17
N PRO A 154 0.70 -9.99 17.14
CA PRO A 154 1.47 -10.37 18.32
C PRO A 154 1.25 -9.39 19.47
N VAL A 155 1.44 -9.87 20.70
CA VAL A 155 1.29 -9.03 21.90
C VAL A 155 2.23 -7.84 21.86
N GLY A 156 1.71 -6.66 22.17
CA GLY A 156 2.45 -5.40 22.10
C GLY A 156 2.27 -4.62 20.80
N TYR A 157 1.64 -5.21 19.79
CA TYR A 157 1.36 -4.56 18.53
C TYR A 157 -0.14 -4.42 18.29
N ILE A 158 -0.53 -3.31 17.72
CA ILE A 158 -1.93 -2.98 17.43
C ILE A 158 -2.02 -2.33 16.05
N ASP A 159 -3.23 -2.20 15.54
CA ASP A 159 -3.55 -1.42 14.35
C ASP A 159 -2.83 -1.89 13.09
N PHE A 160 -3.21 -3.09 12.62
CA PHE A 160 -2.74 -3.58 11.32
C PHE A 160 -3.00 -2.54 10.22
N SER A 161 -2.03 -2.34 9.38
CA SER A 161 -2.13 -1.38 8.28
C SER A 161 -1.54 -1.91 6.98
N HIS A 162 -2.19 -1.58 5.88
CA HIS A 162 -1.77 -1.87 4.51
C HIS A 162 -1.75 -3.38 4.20
N SER A 163 -0.72 -3.90 3.54
CA SER A 163 -0.63 -5.31 3.13
C SER A 163 0.27 -6.12 4.04
N LEU A 164 0.18 -7.44 3.96
CA LEU A 164 1.23 -8.34 4.39
C LEU A 164 2.28 -8.41 3.29
N ASP A 165 3.56 -8.37 3.65
CA ASP A 165 4.64 -8.54 2.68
C ASP A 165 5.48 -9.76 3.06
N ASN A 166 5.91 -10.51 2.05
CA ASN A 166 6.71 -11.71 2.27
C ASN A 166 8.12 -11.34 2.74
N ALA A 167 8.58 -12.06 3.75
CA ALA A 167 9.97 -12.13 4.16
C ALA A 167 10.58 -13.45 3.68
N GLN A 168 11.81 -13.74 4.07
CA GLN A 168 12.40 -15.05 3.75
C GLN A 168 11.84 -16.17 4.65
N ASN A 169 12.02 -17.42 4.20
CA ASN A 169 11.72 -18.62 5.01
C ASN A 169 10.26 -18.73 5.50
N GLY A 170 9.30 -18.23 4.73
CA GLY A 170 7.89 -18.26 5.09
C GLY A 170 7.52 -17.23 6.17
N HIS A 171 8.41 -16.31 6.51
CA HIS A 171 8.11 -15.20 7.38
C HIS A 171 7.27 -14.13 6.66
N THR A 172 6.69 -13.24 7.44
CA THR A 172 5.83 -12.16 6.94
C THR A 172 6.15 -10.87 7.67
N PHE A 173 6.22 -9.77 6.93
CA PHE A 173 6.27 -8.43 7.49
C PHE A 173 4.86 -7.90 7.73
N ILE A 174 4.66 -7.33 8.90
CA ILE A 174 3.43 -6.68 9.32
C ILE A 174 3.76 -5.22 9.64
N ARG A 175 2.94 -4.30 9.16
CA ARG A 175 2.99 -2.90 9.59
C ARG A 175 1.96 -2.67 10.67
N ALA A 176 2.42 -2.13 11.78
CA ALA A 176 1.60 -1.94 12.96
C ALA A 176 2.01 -0.69 13.74
N ALA A 177 1.28 -0.41 14.80
CA ALA A 177 1.67 0.49 15.86
C ALA A 177 2.15 -0.30 17.08
N SER A 178 3.04 0.28 17.87
CA SER A 178 3.41 -0.28 19.18
C SER A 178 2.43 0.19 20.24
N ALA A 179 1.93 -0.74 21.05
CA ALA A 179 0.98 -0.42 22.10
C ALA A 179 1.63 0.31 23.31
N ASP A 180 2.90 0.12 23.55
CA ASP A 180 3.61 0.67 24.72
C ASP A 180 5.05 1.09 24.40
N LEU A 181 5.23 1.85 23.34
CA LEU A 181 6.54 2.45 23.07
C LEU A 181 6.80 3.59 24.06
N ARG A 182 7.97 3.61 24.70
CA ARG A 182 8.37 4.66 25.61
C ARG A 182 9.67 5.33 25.18
N ARG A 183 9.73 6.63 25.34
CA ARG A 183 10.94 7.42 25.16
C ARG A 183 11.90 7.23 26.34
N ALA A 184 13.10 7.74 26.19
CA ALA A 184 14.11 7.72 27.25
C ALA A 184 13.67 8.41 28.55
N ASP A 185 12.77 9.41 28.47
CA ASP A 185 12.15 10.09 29.62
C ASP A 185 10.95 9.32 30.18
N ASN A 186 10.73 8.07 29.78
CA ASN A 186 9.64 7.17 30.18
C ASN A 186 8.24 7.60 29.79
N LYS A 187 8.08 8.64 28.97
CA LYS A 187 6.79 9.03 28.44
C LYS A 187 6.37 8.12 27.32
N ARG A 188 5.07 7.77 27.28
CA ARG A 188 4.50 6.96 26.24
C ARG A 188 4.46 7.71 24.92
N VAL A 189 4.91 7.04 23.87
CA VAL A 189 4.88 7.54 22.50
C VAL A 189 3.69 6.93 21.77
N ARG A 190 2.98 7.73 21.06
CA ARG A 190 1.95 7.28 20.12
C ARG A 190 2.63 6.90 18.83
N THR A 191 2.35 5.70 18.36
CA THR A 191 2.88 5.20 17.09
C THR A 191 1.74 4.90 16.16
N VAL A 192 1.93 5.19 14.89
CA VAL A 192 0.95 4.91 13.83
C VAL A 192 1.69 4.48 12.57
N ARG A 193 1.57 3.20 12.20
CA ARG A 193 2.15 2.64 10.96
C ARG A 193 3.67 2.89 10.83
N ASP A 194 4.36 2.93 11.93
CA ASP A 194 5.78 3.22 12.02
C ASP A 194 6.61 2.12 12.69
N VAL A 195 5.96 0.97 12.96
CA VAL A 195 6.63 -0.25 13.39
C VAL A 195 6.44 -1.33 12.33
N ILE A 196 7.53 -1.93 11.92
CA ILE A 196 7.53 -3.10 11.03
C ILE A 196 7.93 -4.29 11.88
N VAL A 197 7.11 -5.33 11.85
CA VAL A 197 7.31 -6.56 12.62
C VAL A 197 7.47 -7.70 11.66
N GLU A 198 8.54 -8.47 11.79
CA GLU A 198 8.70 -9.74 11.12
C GLU A 198 8.20 -10.86 12.03
N VAL A 199 7.29 -11.67 11.50
CA VAL A 199 6.78 -12.87 12.18
C VAL A 199 7.14 -14.12 11.39
N ASP A 200 7.41 -15.21 12.11
CA ASP A 200 7.64 -16.50 11.50
C ASP A 200 6.33 -17.19 11.04
N GLY A 201 6.47 -18.37 10.43
CA GLY A 201 5.33 -19.19 9.99
C GLY A 201 4.36 -19.58 11.09
N ASN A 202 4.73 -19.46 12.37
CA ASN A 202 3.87 -19.71 13.53
C ASN A 202 3.26 -18.43 14.12
N GLY A 203 3.65 -17.26 13.60
CA GLY A 203 3.19 -15.96 14.07
C GLY A 203 3.99 -15.41 15.25
N GLN A 204 5.16 -16.00 15.55
CA GLN A 204 6.07 -15.47 16.57
C GLN A 204 6.91 -14.34 16.02
N VAL A 205 7.13 -13.30 16.81
CA VAL A 205 7.98 -12.17 16.43
C VAL A 205 9.42 -12.63 16.35
N VAL A 206 10.06 -12.38 15.20
CA VAL A 206 11.46 -12.70 14.92
C VAL A 206 12.32 -11.44 15.02
N ASP A 207 11.80 -10.33 14.48
CA ASP A 207 12.51 -9.06 14.46
C ASP A 207 11.53 -7.88 14.33
N GLU A 208 11.99 -6.67 14.67
CA GLU A 208 11.20 -5.45 14.51
C GLU A 208 12.07 -4.26 14.11
N TRP A 209 11.47 -3.33 13.35
CA TRP A 209 12.03 -2.01 13.02
C TRP A 209 11.11 -0.95 13.58
N ARG A 210 11.53 -0.30 14.65
CA ARG A 210 10.89 0.88 15.21
C ARG A 210 11.43 2.10 14.47
N LEU A 211 10.70 2.58 13.50
CA LEU A 211 11.21 3.64 12.62
C LEU A 211 11.49 4.93 13.38
N TRP A 212 10.81 5.15 14.47
CA TRP A 212 11.06 6.23 15.41
C TRP A 212 12.51 6.29 15.94
N GLU A 213 13.15 5.13 16.13
CA GLU A 213 14.54 5.02 16.59
C GLU A 213 15.54 5.09 15.42
N ILE A 214 15.06 4.97 14.18
CA ILE A 214 15.90 4.85 12.98
C ILE A 214 15.87 6.12 12.15
N LEU A 215 14.74 6.79 12.06
CA LEU A 215 14.49 7.96 11.21
C LEU A 215 14.18 9.20 12.05
N ASP A 216 14.15 10.36 11.42
CA ASP A 216 13.77 11.61 12.06
C ASP A 216 12.26 11.89 11.86
N PRO A 217 11.41 11.74 12.89
CA PRO A 217 9.99 12.04 12.81
C PRO A 217 9.68 13.54 12.72
N TYR A 218 10.68 14.39 12.96
CA TYR A 218 10.56 15.85 12.94
C TYR A 218 11.24 16.48 11.73
N ARG A 219 11.24 15.78 10.61
CA ARG A 219 11.81 16.30 9.36
C ARG A 219 11.16 17.61 8.93
N ASP A 220 11.66 18.70 9.42
CA ASP A 220 11.29 20.10 9.28
C ASP A 220 10.21 20.44 8.20
N ASN A 221 10.59 20.96 7.03
CA ASN A 221 9.64 21.42 6.01
C ASN A 221 8.67 20.33 5.52
N VAL A 222 9.12 19.06 5.46
CA VAL A 222 8.25 17.95 5.08
C VAL A 222 7.12 17.79 6.07
N MET A 223 7.44 17.90 7.36
CA MET A 223 6.44 17.77 8.39
C MET A 223 5.47 18.96 8.40
N LYS A 224 5.95 20.14 8.05
CA LYS A 224 5.10 21.33 7.90
C LYS A 224 4.02 21.15 6.83
N VAL A 225 4.40 20.57 5.69
CA VAL A 225 3.48 20.31 4.57
C VAL A 225 2.51 19.18 4.86
N LEU A 226 2.96 18.15 5.60
CA LEU A 226 2.21 16.93 5.86
C LEU A 226 1.53 16.90 7.23
N ASP A 227 1.69 17.96 8.01
CA ASP A 227 1.34 18.03 9.43
C ASP A 227 -0.16 18.08 9.72
N GLN A 228 -0.98 18.23 8.70
CA GLN A 228 -2.40 18.51 8.86
C GLN A 228 -3.27 17.27 8.82
N GLY A 229 -2.69 16.10 8.90
CA GLY A 229 -3.50 14.90 8.88
C GLY A 229 -2.77 13.68 9.37
N ALA A 230 -3.28 13.13 10.43
CA ALA A 230 -3.00 11.75 10.81
C ALA A 230 -3.47 10.75 9.74
N VAL A 231 -4.27 11.20 8.79
CA VAL A 231 -4.80 10.44 7.66
C VAL A 231 -4.01 10.66 6.38
N CYS A 232 -4.35 9.91 5.35
CA CYS A 232 -3.64 9.92 4.07
C CYS A 232 -3.71 11.22 3.29
N LEU A 233 -4.61 12.12 3.67
CA LEU A 233 -4.93 13.34 2.93
C LEU A 233 -4.93 14.55 3.84
N ASN A 234 -4.41 15.64 3.33
CA ASN A 234 -4.71 16.95 3.87
C ASN A 234 -6.03 17.42 3.24
N ILE A 235 -7.13 17.19 3.95
CA ILE A 235 -8.47 17.46 3.44
C ILE A 235 -9.04 18.84 3.86
N ASP A 236 -8.41 19.50 4.82
CA ASP A 236 -8.79 20.84 5.22
C ASP A 236 -7.93 21.90 4.54
N ALA A 237 -8.40 22.37 3.38
CA ALA A 237 -7.71 23.42 2.62
C ALA A 237 -7.52 24.73 3.42
N SER A 238 -8.32 24.99 4.45
CA SER A 238 -8.17 26.16 5.31
C SER A 238 -6.92 26.11 6.18
N GLN A 239 -6.40 24.92 6.38
CA GLN A 239 -5.17 24.66 7.13
C GLN A 239 -3.93 24.57 6.22
N ALA A 240 -4.09 24.63 4.91
CA ALA A 240 -2.98 24.54 3.98
C ALA A 240 -1.89 25.60 4.29
N GLY A 241 -0.66 25.15 4.41
CA GLY A 241 0.48 25.98 4.76
C GLY A 241 0.56 26.43 6.22
N LYS A 242 -0.42 26.11 7.05
CA LYS A 242 -0.33 26.34 8.50
C LYS A 242 0.42 25.22 9.17
N THR A 243 1.31 25.54 10.06
CA THR A 243 2.09 24.59 10.83
C THR A 243 1.96 24.89 12.31
N LEU A 244 2.07 23.84 13.11
CA LEU A 244 2.25 24.01 14.53
C LEU A 244 3.64 24.58 14.81
N SER A 245 3.73 25.50 15.76
CA SER A 245 5.02 25.98 16.25
C SER A 245 5.78 24.87 16.96
N ALA A 246 7.10 25.02 17.08
CA ALA A 246 7.92 24.08 17.84
C ALA A 246 7.45 23.94 19.29
N GLU A 247 6.93 25.03 19.88
CA GLU A 247 6.37 25.00 21.22
C GLU A 247 5.05 24.21 21.31
N GLU A 248 4.18 24.35 20.33
CA GLU A 248 2.93 23.58 20.25
C GLU A 248 3.24 22.09 20.06
N LEU A 249 4.17 21.75 19.17
CA LEU A 249 4.64 20.37 18.99
C LEU A 249 5.22 19.82 20.29
N ALA A 250 6.06 20.57 20.98
CA ALA A 250 6.64 20.15 22.26
C ALA A 250 5.57 19.95 23.35
N LYS A 251 4.55 20.80 23.42
CA LYS A 251 3.42 20.61 24.34
C LYS A 251 2.64 19.34 24.06
N LEU A 252 2.41 19.06 22.79
CA LEU A 252 1.70 17.87 22.36
C LEU A 252 2.52 16.60 22.59
N ASP A 253 3.81 16.65 22.34
CA ASP A 253 4.74 15.56 22.66
C ASP A 253 4.87 15.31 24.17
N ALA A 254 4.72 16.36 24.96
CA ALA A 254 4.70 16.26 26.42
C ALA A 254 3.39 15.66 26.96
N SER A 255 2.32 15.63 26.17
CA SER A 255 1.07 15.06 26.60
C SER A 255 1.13 13.52 26.61
N ASP A 256 0.55 12.90 27.62
CA ASP A 256 0.47 11.43 27.76
C ASP A 256 -0.88 10.89 27.23
N HIS A 257 -1.54 11.64 26.36
CA HIS A 257 -2.78 11.20 25.75
C HIS A 257 -2.56 10.13 24.70
N PHE A 258 -3.41 9.14 24.68
CA PHE A 258 -3.52 8.18 23.59
C PHE A 258 -4.27 8.80 22.41
N GLY A 259 -3.92 8.37 21.23
CA GLY A 259 -4.62 8.70 20.00
C GLY A 259 -3.74 9.43 19.01
N ASP A 260 -4.14 9.36 17.79
CA ASP A 260 -3.53 10.07 16.69
C ASP A 260 -4.02 11.51 16.76
N ILE A 261 -3.14 12.43 17.12
CA ILE A 261 -3.48 13.85 17.16
C ILE A 261 -3.03 14.44 15.83
N VAL A 262 -3.97 14.99 15.12
CA VAL A 262 -3.76 15.59 13.80
C VAL A 262 -2.60 16.59 13.85
N GLY A 263 -1.62 16.39 12.99
CA GLY A 263 -0.50 17.29 12.82
C GLY A 263 0.47 17.38 13.98
N THR A 264 0.48 16.43 14.91
CA THR A 264 1.24 16.60 16.15
C THR A 264 2.18 15.46 16.44
N GLY A 265 3.37 15.81 16.83
CA GLY A 265 4.35 14.99 17.46
C GLY A 265 4.60 13.57 16.93
N PRO A 266 5.31 12.78 17.70
CA PRO A 266 5.69 11.42 17.29
C PRO A 266 4.53 10.44 17.14
N GLY A 267 3.43 10.68 17.82
CA GLY A 267 2.23 9.84 17.71
C GLY A 267 1.40 10.05 16.45
N ARG A 268 1.77 11.00 15.61
CA ARG A 268 1.12 11.20 14.31
C ARG A 268 1.57 10.17 13.29
N ASN A 269 0.87 10.11 12.17
CA ASN A 269 1.16 9.21 11.06
C ASN A 269 2.35 9.71 10.19
N TRP A 270 3.46 10.00 10.83
CA TRP A 270 4.61 10.70 10.25
C TRP A 270 5.38 9.88 9.20
N ALA A 271 5.51 8.58 9.39
CA ALA A 271 6.17 7.68 8.45
C ALA A 271 5.19 7.15 7.41
N HIS A 272 4.03 6.68 7.83
CA HIS A 272 2.99 6.09 6.99
C HIS A 272 3.56 5.03 6.05
N VAL A 273 4.17 3.98 6.61
CA VAL A 273 4.72 2.88 5.80
C VAL A 273 3.59 2.11 5.11
N ASN A 274 3.67 2.00 3.80
CA ASN A 274 2.65 1.34 3.00
C ASN A 274 3.14 0.12 2.21
N SER A 275 4.45 -0.12 2.13
CA SER A 275 5.01 -1.38 1.63
C SER A 275 6.34 -1.68 2.28
N VAL A 276 6.63 -2.98 2.39
CA VAL A 276 7.92 -3.52 2.81
C VAL A 276 8.32 -4.59 1.80
N ALA A 277 9.54 -4.57 1.32
CA ALA A 277 10.08 -5.61 0.47
C ALA A 277 11.38 -6.14 1.05
N TYR A 278 11.52 -7.45 1.09
CA TYR A 278 12.76 -8.09 1.51
C TYR A 278 13.80 -8.09 0.38
N ASP A 279 15.02 -7.75 0.72
CA ASP A 279 16.16 -7.91 -0.18
C ASP A 279 17.12 -8.99 0.36
N PRO A 280 17.07 -10.21 -0.20
CA PRO A 280 17.88 -11.33 0.26
C PRO A 280 19.38 -11.16 -0.04
N THR A 281 19.76 -10.18 -0.86
CA THR A 281 21.17 -9.99 -1.25
C THR A 281 22.04 -9.52 -0.10
N ASP A 282 21.45 -8.86 0.89
CA ASP A 282 22.16 -8.30 2.05
C ASP A 282 21.30 -8.27 3.32
N ASP A 283 20.27 -9.14 3.37
CA ASP A 283 19.37 -9.32 4.51
C ASP A 283 18.84 -7.99 5.05
N SER A 284 18.15 -7.26 4.20
CA SER A 284 17.63 -5.93 4.49
C SER A 284 16.21 -5.77 4.00
N ILE A 285 15.55 -4.69 4.42
CA ILE A 285 14.22 -4.33 3.95
C ILE A 285 14.26 -3.03 3.14
N ILE A 286 13.44 -2.95 2.11
CA ILE A 286 13.13 -1.72 1.38
C ILE A 286 11.71 -1.31 1.79
N ILE A 287 11.56 -0.10 2.28
CA ILE A 287 10.28 0.42 2.72
C ILE A 287 9.85 1.61 1.86
N SER A 288 8.54 1.71 1.61
CA SER A 288 7.91 2.94 1.15
C SER A 288 7.24 3.61 2.35
N ALA A 289 7.85 4.67 2.83
CA ALA A 289 7.30 5.54 3.86
C ALA A 289 6.69 6.76 3.17
N ARG A 290 5.37 6.82 3.09
CA ARG A 290 4.62 7.80 2.29
C ARG A 290 5.08 9.24 2.49
N HIS A 291 5.36 9.60 3.73
CA HIS A 291 5.71 10.95 4.12
C HIS A 291 7.22 11.19 4.22
N GLN A 292 8.03 10.17 4.00
CA GLN A 292 9.48 10.26 4.15
C GLN A 292 10.23 9.94 2.86
N GLY A 293 9.75 9.01 2.04
CA GLY A 293 10.39 8.54 0.83
C GLY A 293 10.55 7.02 0.79
N VAL A 294 11.36 6.53 -0.14
CA VAL A 294 11.71 5.10 -0.21
C VAL A 294 13.10 4.90 0.36
N MET A 295 13.28 3.90 1.21
CA MET A 295 14.58 3.68 1.85
C MET A 295 14.87 2.21 2.11
N LYS A 296 16.15 1.90 2.22
CA LYS A 296 16.64 0.57 2.56
C LYS A 296 17.27 0.58 3.94
N ILE A 297 16.86 -0.39 4.78
CA ILE A 297 17.28 -0.50 6.18
C ILE A 297 17.79 -1.92 6.42
N GLY A 298 18.94 -2.05 7.07
CA GLY A 298 19.54 -3.34 7.42
C GLY A 298 18.91 -3.99 8.65
N ARG A 299 19.30 -5.24 8.90
CA ARG A 299 19.00 -5.93 10.17
C ARG A 299 19.57 -5.22 11.38
N ASP A 300 20.70 -4.57 11.19
CA ASP A 300 21.36 -3.71 12.19
C ASP A 300 20.62 -2.39 12.44
N LYS A 301 19.45 -2.21 11.83
CA LYS A 301 18.62 -1.00 11.93
C LYS A 301 19.27 0.26 11.33
N GLN A 302 20.38 0.07 10.58
CA GLN A 302 21.04 1.19 9.91
C GLN A 302 20.43 1.45 8.54
N VAL A 303 20.18 2.71 8.24
CA VAL A 303 19.75 3.14 6.90
C VAL A 303 20.91 2.97 5.92
N LYS A 304 20.70 2.21 4.86
CA LYS A 304 21.69 1.97 3.80
C LYS A 304 21.65 3.06 2.73
N TRP A 305 20.43 3.40 2.27
CA TRP A 305 20.20 4.49 1.33
C TRP A 305 18.76 5.04 1.44
N ILE A 306 18.58 6.27 0.97
CA ILE A 306 17.31 6.98 0.93
C ILE A 306 17.07 7.55 -0.48
N LEU A 307 15.93 7.28 -1.07
CA LEU A 307 15.41 7.91 -2.28
C LEU A 307 14.32 8.92 -1.87
N ALA A 308 14.71 10.17 -1.77
CA ALA A 308 13.82 11.30 -1.43
C ALA A 308 14.52 12.62 -1.79
N PRO A 309 13.78 13.73 -1.96
CA PRO A 309 14.35 15.07 -1.99
C PRO A 309 15.18 15.38 -0.74
N SER A 310 16.17 16.27 -0.87
CA SER A 310 17.17 16.49 0.17
C SER A 310 16.70 17.36 1.34
N VAL A 311 15.57 18.05 1.20
CA VAL A 311 15.08 18.98 2.21
C VAL A 311 14.84 18.32 3.57
N GLY A 312 15.33 18.96 4.62
CA GLY A 312 15.04 18.61 6.02
C GLY A 312 15.75 17.36 6.57
N TRP A 313 16.56 16.65 5.80
CA TRP A 313 17.35 15.53 6.31
C TRP A 313 18.55 16.02 7.13
N LYS A 314 18.76 15.40 8.31
CA LYS A 314 19.78 15.75 9.30
C LYS A 314 20.23 14.52 10.09
N ASN A 315 21.09 14.70 11.08
CA ASN A 315 21.56 13.64 12.00
C ASN A 315 22.28 12.48 11.29
N GLY A 316 22.98 12.77 10.18
CA GLY A 316 23.71 11.77 9.39
C GLY A 316 22.88 11.08 8.30
N LEU A 317 21.55 11.21 8.32
CA LEU A 317 20.68 10.65 7.29
C LEU A 317 20.84 11.36 5.94
N GLU A 318 21.22 12.64 5.93
CA GLU A 318 21.54 13.39 4.72
C GLU A 318 22.67 12.75 3.88
N LYS A 319 23.57 12.00 4.54
CA LYS A 319 24.66 11.26 3.87
C LYS A 319 24.18 9.97 3.20
N LYS A 320 22.94 9.54 3.48
CA LYS A 320 22.33 8.34 2.94
C LYS A 320 21.45 8.62 1.71
N LEU A 321 21.30 9.87 1.33
CA LEU A 321 20.54 10.27 0.17
C LEU A 321 21.20 9.81 -1.13
N LEU A 322 20.42 9.19 -1.99
CA LEU A 322 20.82 8.83 -3.35
C LEU A 322 20.89 10.09 -4.22
N LYS A 323 21.94 10.18 -5.03
CA LYS A 323 22.15 11.29 -5.96
C LYS A 323 21.58 10.93 -7.33
N PRO A 324 20.64 11.72 -7.88
CA PRO A 324 20.15 11.53 -9.23
C PRO A 324 21.24 11.60 -10.30
N VAL A 325 21.20 10.66 -11.26
CA VAL A 325 22.08 10.64 -12.40
C VAL A 325 21.30 10.35 -13.69
N ASP A 326 21.83 10.82 -14.81
CA ASP A 326 21.32 10.50 -16.14
C ASP A 326 21.76 9.09 -16.62
N ALA A 327 21.37 8.72 -17.83
CA ALA A 327 21.73 7.43 -18.45
C ALA A 327 23.25 7.19 -18.59
N ASN A 328 24.04 8.26 -18.61
CA ASN A 328 25.50 8.22 -18.72
C ASN A 328 26.19 8.26 -17.34
N GLY A 329 25.41 8.32 -16.26
CA GLY A 329 25.93 8.42 -14.88
C GLY A 329 26.38 9.85 -14.50
N LYS A 330 26.03 10.85 -15.31
CA LYS A 330 26.30 12.26 -15.00
C LYS A 330 25.26 12.74 -13.96
N ALA A 331 25.75 13.46 -12.94
CA ALA A 331 24.89 14.01 -11.91
C ALA A 331 23.85 14.98 -12.47
N ILE A 332 22.60 14.82 -12.02
CA ILE A 332 21.49 15.72 -12.30
C ILE A 332 21.36 16.68 -11.12
N LYS A 333 21.25 17.96 -11.40
CA LYS A 333 21.04 18.99 -10.41
C LYS A 333 19.56 19.04 -10.02
N CYS A 334 19.30 18.99 -8.72
CA CYS A 334 17.96 19.10 -8.16
C CYS A 334 17.91 20.18 -7.07
N SER A 335 16.78 20.85 -6.95
CA SER A 335 16.50 21.70 -5.81
C SER A 335 16.35 20.86 -4.51
N PRO A 336 16.43 21.45 -3.33
CA PRO A 336 16.17 20.73 -2.08
C PRO A 336 14.80 20.07 -2.02
N THR A 337 13.79 20.62 -2.68
CA THR A 337 12.42 20.09 -2.73
C THR A 337 12.20 19.12 -3.89
N GLY A 338 13.24 18.82 -4.68
CA GLY A 338 13.22 17.77 -5.69
C GLY A 338 12.81 18.22 -7.08
N ASP A 339 12.84 19.52 -7.38
CA ASP A 339 12.75 20.02 -8.75
C ASP A 339 14.10 19.78 -9.44
N CYS A 340 14.12 18.89 -10.43
CA CYS A 340 15.34 18.38 -11.05
C CYS A 340 15.46 18.79 -12.52
N GLU A 341 16.66 19.15 -12.93
CA GLU A 341 17.01 19.31 -14.34
C GLU A 341 17.08 17.91 -15.00
N GLY A 342 16.76 17.80 -16.30
CA GLY A 342 17.19 16.68 -17.13
C GLY A 342 16.47 15.33 -16.97
N GLY A 343 15.16 15.30 -16.70
CA GLY A 343 14.34 14.10 -16.87
C GLY A 343 14.41 13.09 -15.71
N PHE A 344 14.72 13.54 -14.52
CA PHE A 344 14.57 12.80 -13.28
C PHE A 344 13.53 13.48 -12.39
N ASP A 345 12.60 12.69 -11.85
CA ASP A 345 11.65 13.16 -10.86
C ASP A 345 11.70 12.23 -9.64
N PHE A 346 11.72 12.79 -8.44
CA PHE A 346 11.47 12.03 -7.21
C PHE A 346 10.00 11.60 -7.13
N THR A 347 9.73 10.63 -6.24
CA THR A 347 8.36 10.27 -5.88
C THR A 347 7.87 11.09 -4.71
N TYR A 348 6.56 11.37 -4.70
CA TYR A 348 5.90 12.12 -3.63
C TYR A 348 4.66 11.36 -3.15
N THR A 349 4.57 11.16 -1.86
CA THR A 349 3.47 10.43 -1.21
C THR A 349 3.21 9.03 -1.80
N GLN A 350 4.27 8.39 -2.29
CA GLN A 350 4.26 7.15 -3.05
C GLN A 350 3.71 5.96 -2.28
N HIS A 351 3.30 4.94 -3.03
CA HIS A 351 2.93 3.61 -2.54
C HIS A 351 3.71 2.51 -3.26
N ALA A 352 3.79 1.35 -2.61
CA ALA A 352 4.24 0.09 -3.22
C ALA A 352 5.60 0.18 -3.93
N ALA A 353 6.68 0.39 -3.17
CA ALA A 353 8.03 0.35 -3.69
C ALA A 353 8.59 -1.08 -3.64
N TRP A 354 8.56 -1.78 -4.78
CA TRP A 354 8.97 -3.18 -4.85
C TRP A 354 10.18 -3.42 -5.75
N PRO A 355 11.12 -4.30 -5.36
CA PRO A 355 12.20 -4.71 -6.24
C PRO A 355 11.65 -5.35 -7.52
N ARG A 356 12.26 -5.02 -8.65
CA ARG A 356 12.02 -5.74 -9.90
C ARG A 356 12.88 -7.00 -9.94
N ALA A 357 12.27 -8.17 -9.72
CA ALA A 357 12.98 -9.45 -9.64
C ALA A 357 13.87 -9.73 -10.88
N SER A 358 13.40 -9.39 -12.09
CA SER A 358 14.12 -9.59 -13.34
C SER A 358 15.28 -8.61 -13.58
N LYS A 359 15.47 -7.58 -12.72
CA LYS A 359 16.48 -6.54 -12.94
C LYS A 359 17.10 -6.07 -11.63
N LYS A 360 18.19 -6.72 -11.23
CA LYS A 360 18.88 -6.47 -9.96
C LYS A 360 19.15 -4.96 -9.74
N GLY A 361 18.80 -4.49 -8.54
CA GLY A 361 18.97 -3.10 -8.10
C GLY A 361 17.94 -2.13 -8.70
N SER A 362 16.92 -2.63 -9.41
CA SER A 362 15.78 -1.80 -9.83
C SER A 362 14.61 -1.99 -8.90
N ILE A 363 13.91 -0.88 -8.63
CA ILE A 363 12.65 -0.84 -7.90
C ILE A 363 11.58 -0.20 -8.77
N VAL A 364 10.36 -0.70 -8.64
CA VAL A 364 9.15 -0.12 -9.25
C VAL A 364 8.34 0.54 -8.14
N VAL A 365 7.86 1.74 -8.40
CA VAL A 365 7.13 2.54 -7.42
C VAL A 365 5.89 3.13 -8.07
N PHE A 366 4.77 3.15 -7.35
CA PHE A 366 3.63 3.98 -7.69
C PHE A 366 3.80 5.35 -7.05
N ASP A 367 4.06 6.36 -7.86
CA ASP A 367 4.18 7.75 -7.41
C ASP A 367 2.80 8.42 -7.42
N ASN A 368 2.18 8.55 -6.26
CA ASN A 368 0.86 9.20 -6.15
C ASN A 368 0.92 10.67 -6.56
N GLY A 369 2.05 11.34 -6.29
CA GLY A 369 2.29 12.70 -6.74
C GLY A 369 1.52 13.79 -5.99
N GLN A 370 0.88 13.46 -4.86
CA GLN A 370 0.26 14.46 -4.02
C GLN A 370 1.33 15.32 -3.33
N VAL A 371 1.10 16.63 -3.24
CA VAL A 371 2.04 17.63 -2.69
C VAL A 371 3.45 17.54 -3.29
N ARG A 372 3.49 17.42 -4.61
CA ARG A 372 4.74 17.39 -5.37
C ARG A 372 5.57 18.64 -5.09
N HIS A 373 6.89 18.46 -4.93
CA HIS A 373 7.83 19.47 -4.45
C HIS A 373 7.49 20.08 -3.08
N TYR A 374 6.61 19.40 -2.30
CA TYR A 374 6.04 19.87 -1.04
C TYR A 374 5.30 21.21 -1.17
N GLU A 375 4.75 21.48 -2.36
CA GLU A 375 3.96 22.68 -2.62
C GLU A 375 2.54 22.55 -2.09
N GLN A 376 2.07 23.58 -1.39
CA GLN A 376 0.69 23.65 -0.91
C GLN A 376 0.13 25.07 -1.00
N PRO A 377 -1.06 25.21 -1.63
CA PRO A 377 -1.77 24.18 -2.38
C PRO A 377 -0.97 23.73 -3.61
N ALA A 378 -1.09 22.45 -4.00
CA ALA A 378 -0.44 21.95 -5.20
C ALA A 378 -0.96 22.68 -6.44
N LEU A 379 -0.04 23.04 -7.34
CA LEU A 379 -0.43 23.62 -8.63
C LEU A 379 -1.13 22.56 -9.49
N PRO A 380 -2.11 22.95 -10.33
CA PRO A 380 -2.87 21.99 -11.13
C PRO A 380 -2.01 21.02 -11.96
N GLU A 381 -0.93 21.50 -12.56
CA GLU A 381 0.01 20.72 -13.35
C GLU A 381 0.84 19.72 -12.55
N MET A 382 0.87 19.85 -11.24
CA MET A 382 1.54 18.92 -10.32
C MET A 382 0.67 17.71 -9.94
N ASN A 383 -0.63 17.77 -10.24
CA ASN A 383 -1.58 16.73 -9.91
C ASN A 383 -1.58 15.64 -10.98
N TYR A 384 -0.57 14.78 -10.93
CA TYR A 384 -0.48 13.55 -11.73
C TYR A 384 0.12 12.41 -10.92
N SER A 385 -0.31 11.20 -11.22
CA SER A 385 0.29 9.98 -10.69
C SER A 385 1.01 9.24 -11.80
N ARG A 386 2.03 8.46 -11.44
CA ARG A 386 2.81 7.72 -12.43
C ARG A 386 3.33 6.40 -11.90
N LEU A 387 3.56 5.48 -12.82
CA LEU A 387 4.33 4.28 -12.63
C LEU A 387 5.78 4.63 -12.94
N VAL A 388 6.71 4.32 -12.06
CA VAL A 388 8.12 4.69 -12.26
C VAL A 388 9.06 3.56 -11.86
N GLU A 389 10.13 3.38 -12.63
CA GLU A 389 11.23 2.47 -12.32
C GLU A 389 12.51 3.26 -12.07
N TYR A 390 13.16 2.95 -10.96
CA TYR A 390 14.48 3.49 -10.62
C TYR A 390 15.52 2.37 -10.57
N LYS A 391 16.71 2.67 -11.08
CA LYS A 391 17.92 1.87 -10.93
C LYS A 391 18.81 2.49 -9.86
N ILE A 392 19.14 1.71 -8.83
CA ILE A 392 19.94 2.16 -7.69
C ILE A 392 21.33 1.51 -7.75
N ASP A 393 22.36 2.32 -7.61
CA ASP A 393 23.73 1.88 -7.36
C ASP A 393 24.13 2.23 -5.92
N PRO A 394 24.02 1.29 -4.97
CA PRO A 394 24.30 1.56 -3.57
C PRO A 394 25.79 1.79 -3.28
N LYS A 395 26.68 1.37 -4.17
CA LYS A 395 28.13 1.62 -4.00
C LYS A 395 28.50 3.06 -4.34
N LYS A 396 27.86 3.60 -5.39
CA LYS A 396 28.05 5.00 -5.81
C LYS A 396 27.10 5.95 -5.11
N MET A 397 26.12 5.44 -4.40
CA MET A 397 25.02 6.21 -3.82
C MET A 397 24.30 7.05 -4.87
N THR A 398 23.97 6.42 -6.01
CA THR A 398 23.29 7.07 -7.12
C THR A 398 21.99 6.37 -7.49
N VAL A 399 21.09 7.13 -8.09
CA VAL A 399 19.81 6.64 -8.62
C VAL A 399 19.56 7.21 -10.00
N GLN A 400 19.11 6.36 -10.91
CA GLN A 400 18.68 6.71 -12.26
C GLN A 400 17.21 6.37 -12.44
N GLN A 401 16.42 7.28 -12.95
CA GLN A 401 15.06 6.97 -13.43
C GLN A 401 15.19 6.30 -14.80
N THR A 402 14.77 5.03 -14.89
CA THR A 402 14.96 4.23 -16.11
C THR A 402 13.69 4.09 -16.94
N TRP A 403 12.53 4.32 -16.33
CA TRP A 403 11.25 4.22 -17.00
C TRP A 403 10.18 4.99 -16.23
N GLU A 404 9.21 5.54 -16.93
CA GLU A 404 8.00 6.14 -16.34
C GLU A 404 6.82 6.11 -17.31
N TYR A 405 5.62 6.18 -16.77
CA TYR A 405 4.37 6.38 -17.51
C TYR A 405 3.32 7.00 -16.59
N GLY A 406 2.46 7.87 -17.14
CA GLY A 406 1.30 8.43 -16.44
C GLY A 406 1.36 9.95 -16.23
N LYS A 407 2.54 10.57 -16.34
CA LYS A 407 2.69 12.03 -16.26
C LYS A 407 1.84 12.75 -17.33
N GLU A 408 1.84 12.20 -18.52
CA GLU A 408 1.08 12.70 -19.67
C GLU A 408 -0.44 12.59 -19.53
N ARG A 409 -0.91 11.73 -18.60
CA ARG A 409 -2.34 11.58 -18.28
C ARG A 409 -2.84 12.67 -17.34
N GLY A 410 -1.95 13.38 -16.66
CA GLY A 410 -2.28 14.49 -15.78
C GLY A 410 -3.34 14.11 -14.74
N TYR A 411 -4.27 15.03 -14.50
CA TYR A 411 -5.33 14.87 -13.51
C TYR A 411 -6.32 13.73 -13.81
N GLU A 412 -6.46 13.34 -15.07
CA GLU A 412 -7.36 12.24 -15.49
C GLU A 412 -7.05 10.90 -14.79
N SER A 413 -5.77 10.65 -14.51
CA SER A 413 -5.31 9.46 -13.80
C SER A 413 -4.68 9.78 -12.43
N PHE A 414 -4.95 10.95 -11.88
CA PHE A 414 -4.44 11.33 -10.59
C PHE A 414 -5.09 10.52 -9.46
N ALA A 415 -4.28 9.73 -8.78
CA ALA A 415 -4.68 8.88 -7.66
C ALA A 415 -3.87 9.27 -6.41
N PRO A 416 -4.36 10.19 -5.57
CA PRO A 416 -3.58 10.81 -4.49
C PRO A 416 -3.21 9.85 -3.35
N ILE A 417 -3.93 8.73 -3.20
CA ILE A 417 -3.68 7.74 -2.15
C ILE A 417 -3.77 6.32 -2.69
N THR A 418 -3.40 5.32 -1.90
CA THR A 418 -3.46 3.90 -2.24
C THR A 418 -2.66 3.56 -3.50
N SER A 419 -3.06 2.55 -4.27
CA SER A 419 -2.46 2.23 -5.58
C SER A 419 -1.19 1.36 -5.50
N ASN A 420 -0.80 0.78 -6.61
CA ASN A 420 0.44 0.01 -6.75
C ASN A 420 0.89 -0.11 -8.20
N ALA A 421 2.16 -0.48 -8.37
CA ALA A 421 2.77 -0.75 -9.67
C ALA A 421 3.67 -1.99 -9.60
N ALA A 422 3.67 -2.80 -10.65
CA ALA A 422 4.51 -3.99 -10.74
C ALA A 422 4.88 -4.32 -12.18
N TYR A 423 6.14 -4.68 -12.42
CA TYR A 423 6.57 -5.15 -13.72
C TYR A 423 6.16 -6.62 -13.94
N GLN A 424 5.61 -6.91 -15.12
CA GLN A 424 5.14 -8.24 -15.54
C GLN A 424 6.07 -8.80 -16.60
N ALA A 425 6.88 -9.78 -16.19
CA ALA A 425 7.90 -10.33 -17.06
C ALA A 425 7.35 -11.20 -18.21
N ASP A 426 6.19 -11.81 -18.01
CA ASP A 426 5.56 -12.74 -18.97
C ASP A 426 5.03 -12.03 -20.23
N LYS A 427 4.63 -10.76 -20.10
CA LYS A 427 4.10 -9.95 -21.21
C LYS A 427 4.91 -8.68 -21.48
N ASP A 428 6.05 -8.48 -20.79
CA ASP A 428 6.90 -7.27 -20.87
C ASP A 428 6.07 -5.99 -20.70
N THR A 429 5.26 -5.94 -19.63
CA THR A 429 4.41 -4.79 -19.32
C THR A 429 4.69 -4.22 -17.93
N MET A 430 4.33 -2.97 -17.73
CA MET A 430 4.17 -2.38 -16.42
C MET A 430 2.68 -2.39 -16.05
N PHE A 431 2.34 -3.12 -15.02
CA PHE A 431 1.02 -3.09 -14.42
C PHE A 431 0.91 -1.92 -13.46
N GLY A 432 -0.20 -1.20 -13.50
CA GLY A 432 -0.55 -0.14 -12.57
C GLY A 432 -2.00 -0.23 -12.15
N PHE A 433 -2.25 -0.05 -10.86
CA PHE A 433 -3.58 0.14 -10.33
C PHE A 433 -3.66 1.50 -9.62
N TYR A 434 -4.47 2.37 -10.15
CA TYR A 434 -4.72 3.73 -9.65
C TYR A 434 -5.98 3.69 -8.78
N GLY A 435 -5.80 3.51 -7.47
CA GLY A 435 -6.91 3.14 -6.58
C GLY A 435 -7.86 4.29 -6.18
N SER A 436 -7.51 5.53 -6.47
CA SER A 436 -8.24 6.70 -5.97
C SER A 436 -8.44 7.80 -7.01
N VAL A 437 -8.58 7.42 -8.28
CA VAL A 437 -8.86 8.39 -9.35
C VAL A 437 -10.19 9.08 -9.09
N GLY A 438 -10.20 10.41 -9.19
CA GLY A 438 -11.41 11.21 -8.96
C GLY A 438 -11.80 11.39 -7.49
N LEU A 439 -10.95 11.00 -6.53
CA LEU A 439 -11.27 11.10 -5.10
C LEU A 439 -11.66 12.52 -4.66
N PHE A 440 -11.08 13.54 -5.27
CA PHE A 440 -11.42 14.93 -4.96
C PHE A 440 -12.60 15.47 -5.76
N ASP A 441 -13.12 14.71 -6.73
CA ASP A 441 -14.33 15.06 -7.49
C ASP A 441 -15.54 14.30 -6.94
N GLN A 442 -16.20 14.91 -5.93
CA GLN A 442 -17.37 14.32 -5.27
C GLN A 442 -18.57 14.11 -6.22
N THR A 443 -18.52 14.66 -7.43
CA THR A 443 -19.64 14.55 -8.37
C THR A 443 -19.60 13.25 -9.18
N LYS A 444 -18.44 12.62 -9.34
CA LYS A 444 -18.23 11.45 -10.21
C LYS A 444 -18.01 10.12 -9.48
N GLY A 445 -17.74 10.20 -8.18
CA GLY A 445 -17.29 9.03 -7.42
C GLY A 445 -15.83 8.64 -7.71
N THR A 446 -15.29 7.74 -6.91
CA THR A 446 -13.92 7.29 -7.03
C THR A 446 -13.81 6.08 -7.94
N ILE A 447 -12.81 6.08 -8.80
CA ILE A 447 -12.54 5.01 -9.76
C ILE A 447 -11.25 4.31 -9.37
N GLY A 448 -11.27 2.99 -9.38
CA GLY A 448 -10.06 2.17 -9.44
C GLY A 448 -9.71 1.91 -10.90
N ARG A 449 -8.63 2.49 -11.42
CA ARG A 449 -8.18 2.29 -12.80
C ARG A 449 -7.06 1.28 -12.85
N LEU A 450 -7.29 0.20 -13.57
CA LEU A 450 -6.33 -0.84 -13.84
C LEU A 450 -5.72 -0.63 -15.22
N GLN A 451 -4.39 -0.69 -15.32
CA GLN A 451 -3.68 -0.58 -16.60
C GLN A 451 -2.56 -1.61 -16.72
N GLU A 452 -2.40 -2.17 -17.92
CA GLU A 452 -1.14 -2.80 -18.35
C GLU A 452 -0.57 -2.00 -19.52
N VAL A 453 0.66 -1.52 -19.34
CA VAL A 453 1.36 -0.64 -20.27
C VAL A 453 2.56 -1.38 -20.82
N ASP A 454 2.69 -1.47 -22.15
CA ASP A 454 3.85 -2.05 -22.80
C ASP A 454 5.14 -1.35 -22.36
N TYR A 455 6.10 -2.12 -21.89
CA TYR A 455 7.29 -1.56 -21.27
C TYR A 455 8.19 -0.79 -22.28
N LYS A 456 8.18 -1.20 -23.56
CA LYS A 456 9.02 -0.56 -24.60
C LYS A 456 8.33 0.60 -25.27
N THR A 457 7.06 0.40 -25.69
CA THR A 457 6.34 1.39 -26.49
C THR A 457 5.57 2.39 -25.65
N LYS A 458 5.31 2.06 -24.39
CA LYS A 458 4.41 2.78 -23.46
C LYS A 458 2.95 2.82 -23.91
N ASP A 459 2.57 1.94 -24.85
CA ASP A 459 1.17 1.79 -25.24
C ASP A 459 0.37 1.08 -24.15
N VAL A 460 -0.78 1.60 -23.81
CA VAL A 460 -1.74 0.91 -22.95
C VAL A 460 -2.27 -0.30 -23.71
N LYS A 461 -2.13 -1.50 -23.14
CA LYS A 461 -2.66 -2.77 -23.67
C LYS A 461 -4.00 -3.14 -23.05
N VAL A 462 -4.12 -2.91 -21.75
CA VAL A 462 -5.38 -3.10 -21.01
C VAL A 462 -5.65 -1.86 -20.18
N GLU A 463 -6.89 -1.38 -20.20
CA GLU A 463 -7.39 -0.35 -19.28
C GLU A 463 -8.83 -0.70 -18.89
N ILE A 464 -9.05 -0.88 -17.59
CA ILE A 464 -10.36 -1.17 -17.03
C ILE A 464 -10.59 -0.24 -15.85
N ASP A 465 -11.70 0.48 -15.89
CA ASP A 465 -12.17 1.27 -14.75
C ASP A 465 -13.15 0.45 -13.92
N VAL A 466 -12.93 0.44 -12.62
CA VAL A 466 -13.78 -0.20 -11.60
C VAL A 466 -14.40 0.88 -10.75
N TYR A 467 -15.73 0.94 -10.73
CA TYR A 467 -16.46 2.00 -10.06
C TYR A 467 -16.92 1.55 -8.68
N ASN A 468 -16.80 2.44 -7.72
CA ASN A 468 -17.54 2.33 -6.47
C ASN A 468 -18.91 2.96 -6.66
N ASN A 469 -19.97 2.19 -6.41
CA ASN A 469 -21.34 2.66 -6.56
C ASN A 469 -21.60 3.93 -5.71
N LYS A 470 -21.42 5.10 -6.33
CA LYS A 470 -21.74 6.44 -5.79
C LYS A 470 -21.05 6.85 -4.49
N ALA A 471 -20.02 6.13 -4.04
CA ALA A 471 -19.27 6.50 -2.86
C ALA A 471 -17.94 7.15 -3.26
N SER A 472 -17.56 8.24 -2.59
CA SER A 472 -16.21 8.82 -2.65
C SER A 472 -15.23 7.94 -1.86
N ALA A 473 -15.20 6.64 -2.19
CA ALA A 473 -14.42 5.68 -1.44
C ALA A 473 -13.33 5.09 -2.34
N PRO A 474 -12.06 5.14 -1.92
CA PRO A 474 -10.96 4.63 -2.73
C PRO A 474 -10.98 3.10 -2.76
N HIS A 475 -10.44 2.56 -3.84
CA HIS A 475 -9.89 1.21 -3.88
C HIS A 475 -8.50 1.19 -3.24
N TYR A 476 -8.03 0.01 -2.83
CA TYR A 476 -6.70 -0.05 -2.22
C TYR A 476 -5.62 -0.41 -3.24
N GLN A 477 -5.60 -1.64 -3.71
CA GLN A 477 -4.63 -2.15 -4.66
C GLN A 477 -5.28 -3.11 -5.66
N GLY A 478 -4.63 -3.34 -6.80
CA GLY A 478 -4.96 -4.37 -7.74
C GLY A 478 -3.75 -5.26 -8.03
N HIS A 479 -3.97 -6.52 -8.33
CA HIS A 479 -2.92 -7.48 -8.62
C HIS A 479 -3.31 -8.38 -9.77
N ILE A 480 -2.33 -8.85 -10.56
CA ILE A 480 -2.54 -9.92 -11.51
C ILE A 480 -2.55 -11.24 -10.75
N VAL A 481 -3.53 -12.09 -11.02
CA VAL A 481 -3.68 -13.40 -10.38
C VAL A 481 -3.08 -14.47 -11.26
N ASP A 482 -2.25 -15.32 -10.67
CA ASP A 482 -1.71 -16.52 -11.30
C ASP A 482 -2.42 -17.79 -10.75
N LEU A 483 -3.35 -18.32 -11.54
CA LEU A 483 -4.05 -19.55 -11.19
C LEU A 483 -3.13 -20.78 -11.19
N LYS A 484 -2.04 -20.76 -11.98
CA LYS A 484 -1.08 -21.87 -11.97
C LYS A 484 -0.33 -21.92 -10.66
N GLN A 485 -0.01 -20.76 -10.10
CA GLN A 485 0.61 -20.66 -8.78
C GLN A 485 -0.32 -21.20 -7.68
N ALA A 486 -1.62 -20.94 -7.79
CA ALA A 486 -2.61 -21.42 -6.83
C ALA A 486 -2.92 -22.92 -6.92
N PHE A 487 -2.95 -23.48 -8.13
CA PHE A 487 -3.49 -24.83 -8.39
C PHE A 487 -2.51 -25.77 -9.10
N GLY A 488 -1.38 -25.28 -9.58
CA GLY A 488 -0.42 -26.03 -10.38
C GLY A 488 0.65 -26.78 -9.60
N LYS A 489 0.52 -26.91 -8.27
CA LYS A 489 1.50 -27.61 -7.39
C LYS A 489 1.26 -29.09 -7.34
#